data_eacc89abe3a7f2bf403abe51b3c3bfda
#
_entry.id   eacc89abe3a7f2bf403abe51b3c3bfda
#
_cell.length_a   1.000
_cell.length_b   1.000
_cell.length_c   1.000
_cell.angle_alpha   90.00
_cell.angle_beta   90.00
_cell.angle_gamma   90.00
#
_symmetry.space_group_name_H-M   'P 1'
#
loop_
_entity.id
_entity.type
_entity.pdbx_description
1 polymer ?
#
loop_
_entity_poly.entity_id
_entity_poly.type
_entity_poly.pdbx_seq_one_letter_code
_entity_poly.pdbx_strand_id
1 'polypeptide(L)'
;MSAKGKEKQTATATNRINGVMPLGKDNAFKTVQTIPPSMQSNAAVQRTASFAFLPKHSRPSSISANRTNDNTALSSPAIPPTRMPHTPAMPVLLNQTQQATRLAESTPSIRSNASIASRDPAHEELELLHDSIADPRGKSRDHELRTAPIITRDAYVAAGYREGATQYGVLGSVLSIHHKNAIYKPVNPQLYVNTNAPFSAVVCGVQGSGKSHTVSLLLESMFIPNMRSTGTLQKPLAGLVLHFGEGGPNSRPCEAAWIGSSHVSGVQTPAVKVYVSRSSLNTMKAVYASLGGAVTVEPLLFSQDELDAQAFLSMMAVGSSESAPLYIQGILSILRDLGEDFTYPEFLRQLEVKKESFNPAQIAGLEQRMALLNSFMNPHIKSQTRFAESQLTIIDLSDPFIDPASACGLFEIITRLFVRADVGTGKVLVVDEAHKYLSPTKSASGLTKSLLTLTREQRHLAMRVIISTQEPTVVPPVLLDLCTVAILHRFSSPSWWDHLAKHVSADISADDAFDRVVKLQTGEAILLAPSGYGVFPDAPDTTRPGIVAPVPKLNQFGRRYVLVKTRRRVTKDGGASILVVDE
;
A
#
# COMPACT_ATOMS: atom_id res chain seq x y z
N MET A 1 -6.75 -1.13 68.00
CA MET A 1 -7.99 -1.77 68.46
C MET A 1 -8.44 -2.61 67.27
N SER A 2 -8.16 -3.80 67.35
CA SER A 2 -8.97 -5.01 67.58
C SER A 2 -9.66 -5.46 66.32
N ALA A 3 -9.39 -6.49 65.68
CA ALA A 3 -8.94 -7.85 65.94
C ALA A 3 -9.91 -8.86 65.30
N LYS A 4 -9.33 -9.86 64.62
CA LYS A 4 -9.75 -11.26 64.53
C LYS A 4 -10.96 -11.60 63.62
N GLY A 5 -10.99 -12.66 62.86
CA GLY A 5 -10.21 -13.87 62.75
C GLY A 5 -10.98 -14.84 61.88
N LYS A 6 -10.29 -15.73 61.12
CA LYS A 6 -10.36 -17.21 61.17
C LYS A 6 -11.76 -17.85 60.97
N GLU A 7 -11.96 -18.88 60.19
CA GLU A 7 -11.37 -20.22 59.97
C GLU A 7 -12.17 -20.93 58.85
N LYS A 8 -11.57 -21.65 57.91
CA LYS A 8 -11.34 -23.10 57.78
C LYS A 8 -12.53 -24.03 57.99
N GLN A 9 -12.79 -24.86 56.99
CA GLN A 9 -12.83 -26.35 57.00
C GLN A 9 -13.54 -26.87 55.73
N THR A 10 -12.90 -27.60 54.82
CA THR A 10 -12.64 -29.06 54.68
C THR A 10 -13.80 -30.01 54.98
N ALA A 11 -14.11 -30.85 53.98
CA ALA A 11 -14.29 -32.30 53.98
C ALA A 11 -15.12 -32.74 52.78
N THR A 12 -14.58 -33.52 51.89
CA THR A 12 -14.53 -35.00 51.70
C THR A 12 -15.84 -35.77 51.87
N ALA A 13 -16.21 -36.55 50.88
CA ALA A 13 -16.49 -37.99 50.82
C ALA A 13 -17.46 -38.35 49.69
N THR A 14 -17.01 -39.12 48.73
CA THR A 14 -17.15 -40.58 48.51
C THR A 14 -18.59 -41.15 48.52
N ASN A 15 -18.96 -41.79 47.43
CA ASN A 15 -19.42 -43.17 47.20
C ASN A 15 -20.02 -43.31 45.80
N ARG A 16 -19.47 -44.16 44.94
CA ARG A 16 -19.65 -45.62 44.68
C ARG A 16 -21.12 -46.05 44.65
N ILE A 17 -21.54 -46.65 43.52
CA ILE A 17 -21.82 -48.06 43.37
C ILE A 17 -22.42 -48.39 41.97
N ASN A 18 -21.74 -49.21 41.21
CA ASN A 18 -22.11 -50.46 40.52
C ASN A 18 -23.31 -50.51 39.56
N GLY A 19 -23.03 -51.01 38.34
CA GLY A 19 -23.73 -52.17 37.90
C GLY A 19 -23.67 -52.44 36.40
N VAL A 20 -22.84 -53.42 36.05
CA VAL A 20 -23.09 -54.56 35.20
C VAL A 20 -23.23 -54.40 33.68
N MET A 21 -22.26 -55.00 33.01
CA MET A 21 -22.29 -55.60 31.65
C MET A 21 -23.32 -56.77 31.55
N PRO A 22 -23.68 -57.31 30.35
CA PRO A 22 -22.73 -58.05 29.51
C PRO A 22 -22.96 -58.07 27.97
N LEU A 23 -21.83 -58.38 27.27
CA LEU A 23 -21.60 -59.38 26.19
C LEU A 23 -22.29 -59.24 24.81
N GLY A 24 -21.46 -59.21 23.79
CA GLY A 24 -21.56 -60.10 22.68
C GLY A 24 -20.96 -59.64 21.32
N LYS A 25 -19.80 -60.21 21.03
CA LYS A 25 -19.32 -60.80 19.77
C LYS A 25 -18.81 -59.97 18.59
N ASP A 26 -17.50 -60.10 18.43
CA ASP A 26 -16.73 -60.50 17.24
C ASP A 26 -16.90 -59.76 15.91
N ASN A 27 -15.83 -59.06 15.47
CA ASN A 27 -15.06 -59.58 14.33
C ASN A 27 -13.72 -58.82 14.16
N ALA A 28 -12.70 -59.63 13.97
CA ALA A 28 -11.31 -59.31 13.73
C ALA A 28 -11.08 -58.72 12.35
N PHE A 29 -10.20 -57.72 12.26
CA PHE A 29 -9.37 -57.52 11.05
C PHE A 29 -7.98 -57.01 11.42
N LYS A 30 -7.06 -57.80 11.01
CA LYS A 30 -5.63 -57.89 10.91
C LYS A 30 -4.84 -56.57 10.88
N THR A 31 -3.89 -56.53 11.77
CA THR A 31 -2.66 -55.77 11.77
C THR A 31 -1.77 -56.14 10.56
N VAL A 32 -1.29 -55.18 9.81
CA VAL A 32 -0.17 -55.36 8.88
C VAL A 32 1.00 -54.50 9.38
N GLN A 33 2.06 -55.17 9.76
CA GLN A 33 3.36 -54.63 10.11
C GLN A 33 4.09 -54.17 8.86
N THR A 34 4.70 -53.00 8.91
CA THR A 34 5.69 -52.51 7.95
C THR A 34 7.09 -52.88 8.40
N ILE A 35 7.86 -53.47 7.48
CA ILE A 35 9.31 -53.75 7.59
C ILE A 35 10.03 -52.90 6.55
N PRO A 36 11.20 -52.30 6.87
CA PRO A 36 11.95 -51.43 5.95
C PRO A 36 12.87 -52.28 5.02
N PRO A 37 13.21 -51.75 3.81
CA PRO A 37 14.14 -52.43 2.90
C PRO A 37 15.58 -51.99 3.10
N SER A 38 16.45 -52.99 3.17
CA SER A 38 17.91 -52.95 3.12
C SER A 38 18.41 -52.95 1.67
N MET A 39 19.64 -52.39 1.53
CA MET A 39 20.49 -52.31 0.34
C MET A 39 20.68 -53.63 -0.43
N GLN A 40 20.87 -53.50 -1.76
CA GLN A 40 21.91 -54.16 -2.59
C GLN A 40 21.71 -53.75 -4.04
N SER A 41 22.62 -53.03 -4.63
CA SER A 41 23.79 -53.28 -5.49
C SER A 41 23.55 -54.02 -6.81
N ASN A 42 24.09 -53.40 -7.86
CA ASN A 42 24.70 -53.89 -9.09
C ASN A 42 23.88 -54.15 -10.37
N ALA A 43 24.30 -53.50 -11.38
CA ALA A 43 24.94 -53.90 -12.64
C ALA A 43 24.36 -53.27 -13.91
N ALA A 44 25.21 -52.49 -14.46
CA ALA A 44 25.51 -52.18 -15.87
C ALA A 44 24.67 -52.84 -16.98
N VAL A 45 24.24 -52.01 -17.96
CA VAL A 45 24.39 -52.27 -19.39
C VAL A 45 24.59 -50.96 -20.14
N GLN A 46 25.72 -50.85 -20.82
CA GLN A 46 26.11 -49.85 -21.81
C GLN A 46 25.31 -50.03 -23.13
N ARG A 47 25.03 -48.90 -23.80
CA ARG A 47 25.14 -48.73 -25.29
C ARG A 47 25.02 -47.24 -25.58
N THR A 48 26.14 -46.54 -25.79
CA THR A 48 26.81 -46.10 -27.02
C THR A 48 25.91 -45.74 -28.20
N ALA A 49 25.90 -44.45 -28.53
CA ALA A 49 26.14 -43.97 -29.89
C ALA A 49 26.49 -42.47 -29.87
N SER A 50 27.72 -42.23 -30.15
CA SER A 50 28.35 -40.99 -30.57
C SER A 50 27.79 -40.52 -31.90
N PHE A 51 27.78 -39.22 -32.14
CA PHE A 51 28.42 -38.68 -33.35
C PHE A 51 28.61 -37.17 -33.17
N ALA A 52 29.87 -36.82 -33.15
CA ALA A 52 30.42 -35.51 -33.37
C ALA A 52 30.38 -35.14 -34.83
N PHE A 53 30.36 -33.86 -35.12
CA PHE A 53 31.25 -33.26 -36.12
C PHE A 53 31.11 -31.73 -36.11
N LEU A 54 32.20 -31.07 -35.73
CA LEU A 54 32.59 -29.74 -36.21
C LEU A 54 33.33 -29.90 -37.55
N PRO A 55 33.37 -28.88 -38.42
CA PRO A 55 34.70 -28.33 -38.66
C PRO A 55 34.80 -26.79 -38.67
N LYS A 56 36.04 -26.40 -38.40
CA LYS A 56 36.67 -25.09 -38.47
C LYS A 56 36.98 -24.66 -39.93
N HIS A 57 37.40 -23.36 -39.97
CA HIS A 57 38.15 -22.60 -40.99
C HIS A 57 37.26 -21.73 -41.92
N SER A 58 37.61 -20.49 -42.23
CA SER A 58 38.90 -19.81 -42.35
C SER A 58 38.64 -18.29 -42.51
N ARG A 59 39.56 -17.48 -42.01
CA ARG A 59 39.83 -16.12 -42.55
C ARG A 59 40.70 -16.26 -43.79
N PRO A 60 40.68 -15.26 -44.72
CA PRO A 60 41.76 -14.26 -44.72
C PRO A 60 41.34 -12.84 -45.16
N SER A 61 41.97 -11.86 -44.56
CA SER A 61 42.99 -10.90 -44.99
C SER A 61 42.62 -9.88 -46.10
N SER A 62 42.69 -8.61 -45.64
CA SER A 62 43.40 -7.42 -46.14
C SER A 62 43.24 -7.00 -47.59
N ILE A 63 43.10 -5.66 -47.78
CA ILE A 63 43.85 -4.75 -48.66
C ILE A 63 43.18 -3.37 -48.53
N SER A 64 43.83 -2.41 -47.90
CA SER A 64 44.64 -1.31 -48.43
C SER A 64 43.91 -0.15 -49.05
N ALA A 65 44.00 0.96 -48.35
CA ALA A 65 44.39 2.32 -48.72
C ALA A 65 43.75 2.98 -49.97
N ASN A 66 43.15 4.15 -49.73
CA ASN A 66 43.73 5.35 -50.38
C ASN A 66 43.25 6.64 -49.69
N ARG A 67 44.21 7.49 -49.49
CA ARG A 67 44.14 8.89 -49.08
C ARG A 67 43.59 9.72 -50.28
N THR A 68 42.79 10.71 -49.98
CA THR A 68 42.93 12.04 -50.60
C THR A 68 42.54 13.12 -49.57
N ASN A 69 43.51 13.98 -49.35
CA ASN A 69 43.36 15.28 -48.73
C ASN A 69 42.47 16.16 -49.63
N ASP A 70 41.68 16.99 -49.02
CA ASP A 70 41.60 18.40 -49.44
C ASP A 70 41.20 19.33 -48.28
N ASN A 71 42.10 20.28 -48.06
CA ASN A 71 41.94 21.45 -47.25
C ASN A 71 40.95 22.42 -47.88
N THR A 72 40.04 22.97 -47.10
CA THR A 72 39.70 24.41 -47.27
C THR A 72 39.25 24.97 -45.91
N ALA A 73 39.96 25.99 -45.53
CA ALA A 73 39.77 26.86 -44.40
C ALA A 73 38.68 27.91 -44.66
N LEU A 74 38.35 28.64 -43.58
CA LEU A 74 37.55 29.87 -43.46
C LEU A 74 36.08 29.60 -43.10
N SER A 75 35.50 30.15 -42.06
CA SER A 75 35.67 31.39 -41.32
C SER A 75 34.70 31.35 -40.14
N SER A 76 35.13 31.77 -38.98
CA SER A 76 34.27 32.08 -37.82
C SER A 76 33.53 33.38 -38.06
N PRO A 77 32.26 33.50 -37.66
CA PRO A 77 31.72 34.80 -37.32
C PRO A 77 31.50 34.96 -35.79
N ALA A 78 31.73 36.19 -35.42
CA ALA A 78 31.78 36.80 -34.12
C ALA A 78 30.54 36.58 -33.22
N ILE A 79 30.83 36.53 -31.93
CA ILE A 79 29.91 36.59 -30.80
C ILE A 79 29.48 38.05 -30.59
N PRO A 80 28.18 38.37 -30.50
CA PRO A 80 27.74 39.66 -29.94
C PRO A 80 27.53 39.55 -28.42
N PRO A 81 27.64 40.65 -27.67
CA PRO A 81 27.76 40.62 -26.21
C PRO A 81 26.45 40.40 -25.50
N THR A 82 26.56 39.63 -24.45
CA THR A 82 25.55 39.27 -23.44
C THR A 82 24.97 40.51 -22.76
N ARG A 83 23.68 40.72 -22.90
CA ARG A 83 22.91 41.62 -22.04
C ARG A 83 22.37 40.80 -20.87
N MET A 84 22.72 41.21 -19.66
CA MET A 84 22.09 40.73 -18.42
C MET A 84 20.62 41.17 -18.37
N PRO A 85 19.70 40.31 -17.92
CA PRO A 85 18.35 40.75 -17.60
C PRO A 85 18.29 41.30 -16.18
N HIS A 86 17.70 42.47 -16.09
CA HIS A 86 17.37 43.18 -14.86
C HIS A 86 16.35 42.39 -14.03
N THR A 87 16.61 42.33 -12.73
CA THR A 87 15.69 41.92 -11.66
C THR A 87 14.48 42.86 -11.62
N PRO A 88 13.23 42.38 -11.59
CA PRO A 88 12.11 43.25 -11.26
C PRO A 88 11.96 43.37 -9.73
N ALA A 89 11.95 44.62 -9.29
CA ALA A 89 11.69 45.06 -7.95
C ALA A 89 10.23 44.80 -7.53
N MET A 90 10.04 44.45 -6.27
CA MET A 90 8.74 44.39 -5.60
C MET A 90 8.05 45.76 -5.60
N PRO A 91 6.73 45.84 -5.75
CA PRO A 91 6.00 47.09 -5.52
C PRO A 91 5.72 47.25 -4.02
N VAL A 92 6.22 48.37 -3.52
CA VAL A 92 5.89 48.97 -2.21
C VAL A 92 4.46 49.49 -2.27
N LEU A 93 3.61 49.07 -1.33
CA LEU A 93 2.32 49.71 -1.09
C LEU A 93 2.53 51.08 -0.43
N LEU A 94 2.22 52.12 -1.16
CA LEU A 94 2.11 53.48 -0.62
C LEU A 94 0.65 53.84 -0.44
N ASN A 95 0.34 54.25 0.78
CA ASN A 95 -0.88 54.91 1.22
C ASN A 95 -1.24 56.09 0.32
N GLN A 96 -2.49 56.21 -0.06
CA GLN A 96 -3.09 57.50 -0.37
C GLN A 96 -4.38 57.70 0.42
N THR A 97 -4.23 58.51 1.48
CA THR A 97 -5.28 59.30 2.11
C THR A 97 -5.31 60.63 1.35
N GLN A 98 -6.45 61.10 0.94
CA GLN A 98 -6.95 62.48 1.08
C GLN A 98 -8.02 62.85 0.03
N GLN A 99 -8.96 63.58 0.60
CA GLN A 99 -9.91 64.57 0.06
C GLN A 99 -11.25 64.02 -0.45
N ALA A 100 -12.36 64.43 0.10
CA ALA A 100 -12.80 65.82 0.16
C ALA A 100 -13.94 66.02 1.17
N THR A 101 -13.83 67.10 1.87
CA THR A 101 -14.75 67.83 2.73
C THR A 101 -15.94 68.40 1.96
N ARG A 102 -17.17 68.34 2.54
CA ARG A 102 -18.08 69.49 2.73
C ARG A 102 -19.37 69.10 3.42
N LEU A 103 -19.50 69.55 4.64
CA LEU A 103 -20.54 70.40 5.25
C LEU A 103 -22.01 70.10 4.94
N ALA A 104 -22.76 69.64 5.97
CA ALA A 104 -23.99 70.29 6.44
C ALA A 104 -24.24 69.91 7.90
N GLU A 105 -24.37 70.95 8.71
CA GLU A 105 -24.80 70.94 10.11
C GLU A 105 -26.24 70.49 10.24
N SER A 106 -26.55 69.71 11.32
CA SER A 106 -27.73 69.92 12.15
C SER A 106 -27.63 69.12 13.42
N THR A 107 -27.85 69.74 14.48
CA THR A 107 -27.87 69.59 15.92
C THR A 107 -28.44 68.29 16.50
N PRO A 108 -28.17 68.03 17.78
CA PRO A 108 -28.19 66.69 18.38
C PRO A 108 -29.56 66.34 18.95
N SER A 109 -30.00 65.11 18.75
CA SER A 109 -31.13 64.55 19.45
C SER A 109 -30.67 63.30 20.21
N ILE A 110 -30.71 63.45 21.47
CA ILE A 110 -30.99 62.52 22.58
C ILE A 110 -30.58 61.06 22.41
N ARG A 111 -29.57 60.71 23.21
CA ARG A 111 -29.23 59.38 23.61
C ARG A 111 -30.48 58.55 24.01
N SER A 112 -30.77 57.51 23.31
CA SER A 112 -31.42 56.36 23.87
C SER A 112 -30.33 55.31 24.16
N ASN A 113 -30.14 55.04 25.45
CA ASN A 113 -29.41 53.89 25.92
C ASN A 113 -30.06 52.64 25.36
N ALA A 114 -29.53 52.13 24.25
CA ALA A 114 -29.79 50.75 23.87
C ALA A 114 -29.08 49.88 24.91
N SER A 115 -29.88 49.33 25.81
CA SER A 115 -29.49 48.28 26.73
C SER A 115 -28.76 47.22 25.93
N ILE A 116 -27.51 46.95 26.33
CA ILE A 116 -26.82 45.73 25.98
C ILE A 116 -27.69 44.62 26.58
N ALA A 117 -28.62 44.12 25.77
CA ALA A 117 -29.32 42.90 26.12
C ALA A 117 -28.23 41.85 26.28
N SER A 118 -28.00 41.44 27.49
CA SER A 118 -27.14 40.31 27.80
C SER A 118 -27.67 39.13 26.98
N ARG A 119 -26.94 38.75 25.95
CA ARG A 119 -27.24 37.50 25.22
C ARG A 119 -27.21 36.40 26.26
N ASP A 120 -28.27 35.58 26.24
CA ASP A 120 -28.33 34.42 27.14
C ASP A 120 -27.08 33.54 26.88
N PRO A 121 -26.27 33.29 27.92
CA PRO A 121 -25.08 32.44 27.76
C PRO A 121 -25.38 31.10 27.12
N ALA A 122 -26.57 30.54 27.37
CA ALA A 122 -27.00 29.28 26.74
C ALA A 122 -27.21 29.43 25.23
N HIS A 123 -27.51 30.63 24.73
CA HIS A 123 -27.65 30.86 23.29
C HIS A 123 -26.30 31.03 22.60
N GLU A 124 -25.32 31.63 23.25
CA GLU A 124 -23.95 31.72 22.76
C GLU A 124 -23.27 30.35 22.73
N GLU A 125 -23.52 29.47 23.70
CA GLU A 125 -23.03 28.09 23.71
C GLU A 125 -23.62 27.30 22.54
N LEU A 126 -24.88 27.53 22.17
CA LEU A 126 -25.54 26.86 21.06
C LEU A 126 -25.03 27.33 19.68
N GLU A 127 -24.48 28.54 19.55
CA GLU A 127 -24.01 29.06 18.26
C GLU A 127 -22.91 28.16 17.65
N LEU A 128 -22.04 27.58 18.46
CA LEU A 128 -21.00 26.66 17.98
C LEU A 128 -21.50 25.22 17.78
N LEU A 129 -22.67 24.88 18.34
CA LEU A 129 -23.30 23.56 18.20
C LEU A 129 -24.24 23.48 17.01
N HIS A 130 -24.64 24.60 16.43
CA HIS A 130 -25.51 24.63 15.25
C HIS A 130 -24.69 24.71 13.97
N ASP A 131 -24.54 23.58 13.28
CA ASP A 131 -23.94 23.49 11.93
C ASP A 131 -24.57 24.48 10.94
N SER A 132 -25.82 24.86 11.15
CA SER A 132 -26.56 25.80 10.32
C SER A 132 -26.05 27.25 10.39
N ILE A 133 -25.41 27.64 11.50
CA ILE A 133 -24.88 29.00 11.68
C ILE A 133 -23.47 29.10 11.06
N ALA A 134 -22.66 28.04 11.26
CA ALA A 134 -21.29 27.95 10.72
C ALA A 134 -21.29 27.58 9.24
N ASP A 135 -22.29 26.87 8.74
CA ASP A 135 -22.34 26.36 7.38
C ASP A 135 -23.75 26.43 6.75
N PRO A 136 -24.25 27.64 6.41
CA PRO A 136 -25.58 27.83 5.84
C PRO A 136 -25.77 27.16 4.46
N ARG A 137 -24.75 26.50 3.89
CA ARG A 137 -24.76 25.89 2.55
C ARG A 137 -24.36 24.41 2.53
N GLY A 138 -24.27 23.73 3.67
CA GLY A 138 -23.95 22.30 3.73
C GLY A 138 -22.50 21.97 3.39
N LYS A 139 -21.53 22.86 3.68
CA LYS A 139 -20.10 22.63 3.42
C LYS A 139 -19.55 21.43 4.18
N SER A 140 -20.08 21.11 5.36
CA SER A 140 -19.69 19.92 6.12
C SER A 140 -20.02 18.67 5.31
N ARG A 141 -21.24 18.57 4.75
CA ARG A 141 -21.65 17.46 3.89
C ARG A 141 -20.84 17.41 2.59
N ASP A 142 -20.51 18.57 2.00
CA ASP A 142 -19.66 18.64 0.82
C ASP A 142 -18.25 18.12 1.13
N HIS A 143 -17.71 18.41 2.30
CA HIS A 143 -16.41 17.88 2.74
C HIS A 143 -16.42 16.35 2.86
N GLU A 144 -17.45 15.76 3.48
CA GLU A 144 -17.58 14.30 3.60
C GLU A 144 -17.66 13.63 2.22
N LEU A 145 -18.44 14.19 1.30
CA LEU A 145 -18.55 13.69 -0.07
C LEU A 145 -17.21 13.77 -0.82
N ARG A 146 -16.49 14.89 -0.68
CA ARG A 146 -15.17 15.08 -1.32
C ARG A 146 -14.09 14.15 -0.77
N THR A 147 -14.24 13.71 0.47
CA THR A 147 -13.29 12.81 1.13
C THR A 147 -13.70 11.35 1.14
N ALA A 148 -14.92 11.03 0.69
CA ALA A 148 -15.40 9.65 0.58
C ALA A 148 -14.50 8.82 -0.33
N PRO A 149 -13.99 7.66 0.13
CA PRO A 149 -13.05 6.85 -0.66
C PRO A 149 -13.71 6.19 -1.87
N ILE A 150 -15.00 5.86 -1.76
CA ILE A 150 -15.79 5.16 -2.78
C ILE A 150 -17.12 5.89 -2.96
N ILE A 151 -17.54 6.05 -4.21
CA ILE A 151 -18.82 6.68 -4.54
C ILE A 151 -19.45 5.98 -5.76
N THR A 152 -20.78 5.74 -5.72
CA THR A 152 -21.50 5.26 -6.91
C THR A 152 -21.76 6.40 -7.90
N ARG A 153 -22.00 6.08 -9.17
CA ARG A 153 -22.38 7.09 -10.18
C ARG A 153 -23.65 7.83 -9.77
N ASP A 154 -24.63 7.12 -9.24
CA ASP A 154 -25.89 7.74 -8.78
C ASP A 154 -25.63 8.75 -7.66
N ALA A 155 -24.75 8.41 -6.71
CA ALA A 155 -24.36 9.32 -5.63
C ALA A 155 -23.55 10.52 -6.15
N TYR A 156 -22.66 10.31 -7.12
CA TYR A 156 -21.90 11.37 -7.75
C TYR A 156 -22.80 12.41 -8.42
N VAL A 157 -23.83 11.94 -9.13
CA VAL A 157 -24.83 12.81 -9.77
C VAL A 157 -25.71 13.50 -8.72
N ALA A 158 -26.20 12.76 -7.72
CA ALA A 158 -27.04 13.30 -6.65
C ALA A 158 -26.30 14.35 -5.78
N ALA A 159 -24.98 14.24 -5.67
CA ALA A 159 -24.13 15.24 -5.02
C ALA A 159 -23.95 16.53 -5.85
N GLY A 160 -24.46 16.56 -7.09
CA GLY A 160 -24.31 17.72 -7.99
C GLY A 160 -22.92 17.87 -8.59
N TYR A 161 -22.09 16.82 -8.54
CA TYR A 161 -20.77 16.87 -9.17
C TYR A 161 -20.90 16.90 -10.69
N ARG A 162 -20.17 17.83 -11.31
CA ARG A 162 -20.02 17.90 -12.77
C ARG A 162 -18.77 17.13 -13.18
N GLU A 163 -18.74 16.66 -14.43
CA GLU A 163 -17.54 16.04 -15.01
C GLU A 163 -16.34 16.97 -14.86
N GLY A 164 -15.23 16.44 -14.33
CA GLY A 164 -14.00 17.20 -14.10
C GLY A 164 -13.95 18.02 -12.81
N ALA A 165 -15.00 18.07 -11.99
CA ALA A 165 -15.00 18.80 -10.73
C ALA A 165 -14.13 18.13 -9.66
N THR A 166 -13.95 16.81 -9.74
CA THR A 166 -13.16 16.00 -8.81
C THR A 166 -12.33 14.97 -9.57
N GLN A 167 -11.27 14.49 -8.93
CA GLN A 167 -10.41 13.45 -9.47
C GLN A 167 -10.88 12.09 -8.93
N TYR A 168 -11.26 11.18 -9.84
CA TYR A 168 -11.74 9.84 -9.51
C TYR A 168 -11.38 8.82 -10.58
N GLY A 169 -11.31 7.54 -10.19
CA GLY A 169 -11.12 6.41 -11.09
C GLY A 169 -12.33 5.50 -11.14
N VAL A 170 -12.59 4.92 -12.30
CA VAL A 170 -13.62 3.88 -12.45
C VAL A 170 -13.06 2.56 -11.95
N LEU A 171 -13.63 2.00 -10.89
CA LEU A 171 -13.21 0.72 -10.33
C LEU A 171 -13.91 -0.46 -11.04
N GLY A 172 -15.19 -0.31 -11.33
CA GLY A 172 -15.98 -1.37 -11.93
C GLY A 172 -17.47 -1.08 -11.98
N SER A 173 -18.25 -2.13 -12.07
CA SER A 173 -19.71 -2.11 -12.12
C SER A 173 -20.29 -2.70 -10.84
N VAL A 174 -21.18 -1.97 -10.18
CA VAL A 174 -21.98 -2.45 -9.05
C VAL A 174 -23.00 -3.46 -9.56
N LEU A 175 -22.93 -4.68 -9.09
CA LEU A 175 -23.92 -5.73 -9.39
C LEU A 175 -25.12 -5.61 -8.44
N SER A 176 -24.86 -5.37 -7.17
CA SER A 176 -25.86 -5.15 -6.13
C SER A 176 -25.25 -4.53 -4.87
N ILE A 177 -26.08 -3.83 -4.10
CA ILE A 177 -25.75 -3.30 -2.77
C ILE A 177 -26.68 -3.99 -1.78
N HIS A 178 -26.10 -4.53 -0.73
CA HIS A 178 -26.80 -5.35 0.26
C HIS A 178 -26.81 -4.67 1.63
N HIS A 179 -27.95 -4.74 2.30
CA HIS A 179 -28.14 -4.25 3.66
C HIS A 179 -29.18 -5.13 4.37
N LYS A 180 -28.79 -5.89 5.38
CA LYS A 180 -29.68 -6.87 6.03
C LYS A 180 -30.35 -7.75 4.96
N ASN A 181 -31.70 -7.75 4.93
CA ASN A 181 -32.50 -8.50 3.96
C ASN A 181 -32.83 -7.72 2.67
N ALA A 182 -32.35 -6.48 2.52
CA ALA A 182 -32.61 -5.65 1.37
C ALA A 182 -31.47 -5.69 0.35
N ILE A 183 -31.83 -5.78 -0.92
CA ILE A 183 -30.91 -5.75 -2.05
C ILE A 183 -31.28 -4.60 -2.95
N TYR A 184 -30.31 -3.73 -3.23
CA TYR A 184 -30.47 -2.57 -4.11
C TYR A 184 -29.61 -2.75 -5.36
N LYS A 185 -30.15 -2.36 -6.50
CA LYS A 185 -29.39 -2.22 -7.74
C LYS A 185 -29.35 -0.74 -8.11
N PRO A 186 -28.19 -0.15 -8.33
CA PRO A 186 -28.10 1.24 -8.77
C PRO A 186 -28.66 1.38 -10.19
N VAL A 187 -29.18 2.57 -10.52
CA VAL A 187 -29.62 2.89 -11.88
C VAL A 187 -28.42 2.95 -12.81
N ASN A 188 -27.34 3.60 -12.35
CA ASN A 188 -26.07 3.65 -13.05
C ASN A 188 -25.05 2.76 -12.32
N PRO A 189 -24.54 1.69 -12.93
CA PRO A 189 -23.75 0.69 -12.22
C PRO A 189 -22.31 1.10 -11.95
N GLN A 190 -21.82 2.24 -12.46
CA GLN A 190 -20.42 2.63 -12.29
C GLN A 190 -20.09 2.90 -10.83
N LEU A 191 -18.98 2.33 -10.37
CA LEU A 191 -18.39 2.55 -9.06
C LEU A 191 -17.06 3.28 -9.21
N TYR A 192 -16.91 4.35 -8.47
CA TYR A 192 -15.73 5.21 -8.52
C TYR A 192 -14.91 5.09 -7.25
N VAL A 193 -13.59 5.08 -7.41
CA VAL A 193 -12.61 5.30 -6.33
C VAL A 193 -12.15 6.75 -6.37
N ASN A 194 -12.14 7.38 -5.23
CA ASN A 194 -11.69 8.77 -5.09
C ASN A 194 -10.16 8.81 -5.07
N THR A 195 -9.55 9.27 -6.16
CA THR A 195 -8.09 9.41 -6.27
C THR A 195 -7.60 10.78 -5.78
N ASN A 196 -8.51 11.69 -5.43
CA ASN A 196 -8.19 13.00 -4.87
C ASN A 196 -7.95 12.96 -3.35
N ALA A 197 -8.71 12.15 -2.62
CA ALA A 197 -8.62 12.05 -1.17
C ALA A 197 -7.72 10.87 -0.72
N PRO A 198 -7.03 11.00 0.42
CA PRO A 198 -6.32 9.89 1.05
C PRO A 198 -7.29 8.79 1.50
N PHE A 199 -6.88 7.54 1.32
CA PHE A 199 -7.59 6.38 1.84
C PHE A 199 -6.63 5.21 2.10
N SER A 200 -7.08 4.23 2.87
CA SER A 200 -6.40 2.97 3.08
C SER A 200 -7.28 1.81 2.62
N ALA A 201 -6.69 0.84 1.95
CA ALA A 201 -7.41 -0.31 1.43
C ALA A 201 -6.68 -1.62 1.72
N VAL A 202 -7.45 -2.67 2.03
CA VAL A 202 -6.98 -4.05 2.00
C VAL A 202 -7.64 -4.78 0.83
N VAL A 203 -6.84 -5.47 0.02
CA VAL A 203 -7.29 -6.29 -1.10
C VAL A 203 -6.86 -7.73 -0.83
N CYS A 204 -7.80 -8.64 -0.64
CA CYS A 204 -7.48 -10.03 -0.33
C CYS A 204 -8.27 -11.03 -1.17
N GLY A 205 -7.77 -12.26 -1.24
CA GLY A 205 -8.35 -13.39 -1.97
C GLY A 205 -7.26 -14.37 -2.42
N VAL A 206 -7.64 -15.55 -2.89
CA VAL A 206 -6.69 -16.56 -3.35
C VAL A 206 -6.02 -16.17 -4.68
N GLN A 207 -5.02 -16.93 -5.08
CA GLN A 207 -4.38 -16.76 -6.39
C GLN A 207 -5.40 -16.91 -7.53
N GLY A 208 -5.29 -16.06 -8.56
CA GLY A 208 -6.21 -16.06 -9.72
C GLY A 208 -7.61 -15.50 -9.44
N SER A 209 -7.92 -15.00 -8.23
CA SER A 209 -9.23 -14.42 -7.90
C SER A 209 -9.46 -13.01 -8.44
N GLY A 210 -8.39 -12.28 -8.81
CA GLY A 210 -8.46 -10.91 -9.34
C GLY A 210 -7.83 -9.84 -8.45
N LYS A 211 -7.12 -10.19 -7.36
CA LYS A 211 -6.44 -9.22 -6.48
C LYS A 211 -5.51 -8.27 -7.23
N SER A 212 -4.50 -8.83 -7.92
CA SER A 212 -3.49 -8.03 -8.64
C SER A 212 -4.14 -7.18 -9.74
N HIS A 213 -5.19 -7.71 -10.39
CA HIS A 213 -6.00 -6.95 -11.34
C HIS A 213 -6.62 -5.72 -10.66
N THR A 214 -7.25 -5.88 -9.48
CA THR A 214 -7.84 -4.76 -8.73
C THR A 214 -6.79 -3.74 -8.29
N VAL A 215 -5.62 -4.19 -7.79
CA VAL A 215 -4.51 -3.29 -7.47
C VAL A 215 -4.07 -2.49 -8.71
N SER A 216 -3.95 -3.17 -9.85
CA SER A 216 -3.61 -2.50 -11.12
C SER A 216 -4.66 -1.47 -11.54
N LEU A 217 -5.96 -1.74 -11.37
CA LEU A 217 -7.02 -0.77 -11.65
C LEU A 217 -6.94 0.46 -10.74
N LEU A 218 -6.62 0.27 -9.46
CA LEU A 218 -6.38 1.37 -8.53
C LEU A 218 -5.19 2.21 -9.00
N LEU A 219 -4.10 1.57 -9.41
CA LEU A 219 -2.92 2.25 -9.96
C LEU A 219 -3.25 2.96 -11.27
N GLU A 220 -3.94 2.31 -12.24
CA GLU A 220 -4.37 2.97 -13.49
C GLU A 220 -5.16 4.25 -13.21
N SER A 221 -6.03 4.21 -12.20
CA SER A 221 -6.86 5.36 -11.81
C SER A 221 -6.03 6.52 -11.21
N MET A 222 -4.81 6.25 -10.73
CA MET A 222 -3.92 7.22 -10.09
C MET A 222 -2.77 7.70 -10.98
N PHE A 223 -2.50 6.99 -12.09
CA PHE A 223 -1.33 7.24 -12.92
C PHE A 223 -1.63 7.52 -14.40
N ILE A 224 -2.80 7.10 -14.91
CA ILE A 224 -3.14 7.25 -16.34
C ILE A 224 -4.06 8.45 -16.52
N PRO A 225 -3.55 9.60 -16.97
CA PRO A 225 -4.36 10.78 -17.25
C PRO A 225 -5.09 10.66 -18.59
N ASN A 226 -6.00 11.60 -18.84
CA ASN A 226 -6.64 11.84 -20.14
C ASN A 226 -7.40 10.65 -20.75
N MET A 227 -7.87 9.71 -19.92
CA MET A 227 -8.63 8.55 -20.38
C MET A 227 -9.99 8.45 -19.68
N ARG A 228 -11.05 8.91 -20.33
CA ARG A 228 -12.41 8.94 -19.75
C ARG A 228 -12.91 7.58 -19.27
N SER A 229 -12.51 6.50 -19.93
CA SER A 229 -12.91 5.13 -19.53
C SER A 229 -12.30 4.67 -18.19
N THR A 230 -11.18 5.25 -17.78
CA THR A 230 -10.55 4.98 -16.48
C THR A 230 -10.96 5.99 -15.41
N GLY A 231 -11.51 7.14 -15.80
CA GLY A 231 -11.95 8.18 -14.88
C GLY A 231 -11.45 9.56 -15.25
N THR A 232 -11.34 10.42 -14.25
CA THR A 232 -10.81 11.79 -14.39
C THR A 232 -9.60 11.93 -13.49
N LEU A 233 -8.44 12.11 -14.06
CA LEU A 233 -7.18 12.30 -13.37
C LEU A 233 -6.53 13.62 -13.85
N GLN A 234 -6.52 14.63 -12.98
CA GLN A 234 -5.94 15.94 -13.29
C GLN A 234 -4.46 15.99 -12.90
N LYS A 235 -4.11 15.34 -11.78
CA LYS A 235 -2.75 15.31 -11.24
C LYS A 235 -2.36 13.88 -10.91
N PRO A 236 -1.50 13.26 -11.73
CA PRO A 236 -0.98 11.93 -11.45
C PRO A 236 -0.22 11.88 -10.11
N LEU A 237 -0.28 10.76 -9.44
CA LEU A 237 0.39 10.58 -8.16
C LEU A 237 1.85 10.13 -8.32
N ALA A 238 2.59 10.12 -7.22
CA ALA A 238 3.84 9.38 -7.08
C ALA A 238 3.57 8.06 -6.36
N GLY A 239 4.14 6.95 -6.85
CA GLY A 239 3.89 5.62 -6.31
C GLY A 239 5.11 4.90 -5.82
N LEU A 240 4.92 4.13 -4.75
CA LEU A 240 5.88 3.14 -4.23
C LEU A 240 5.18 1.79 -4.09
N VAL A 241 5.78 0.74 -4.66
CA VAL A 241 5.35 -0.65 -4.51
C VAL A 241 6.44 -1.43 -3.81
N LEU A 242 6.08 -2.14 -2.75
CA LEU A 242 6.95 -3.09 -2.06
C LEU A 242 6.59 -4.49 -2.51
N HIS A 243 7.54 -5.21 -3.13
CA HIS A 243 7.34 -6.55 -3.64
C HIS A 243 8.47 -7.47 -3.20
N PHE A 244 8.11 -8.69 -2.77
CA PHE A 244 9.04 -9.72 -2.32
C PHE A 244 8.63 -11.08 -2.88
N GLY A 245 9.60 -11.80 -3.45
CA GLY A 245 9.43 -13.12 -4.02
C GLY A 245 10.63 -14.02 -3.78
N GLU A 246 10.57 -15.24 -4.29
CA GLU A 246 11.62 -16.24 -4.10
C GLU A 246 12.90 -15.93 -4.92
N GLY A 247 12.76 -15.12 -5.97
CA GLY A 247 13.88 -14.77 -6.84
C GLY A 247 14.27 -15.88 -7.84
N GLY A 248 15.33 -15.60 -8.62
CA GLY A 248 15.90 -16.54 -9.59
C GLY A 248 15.42 -16.33 -11.03
N PRO A 249 15.95 -17.12 -11.99
CA PRO A 249 15.72 -16.91 -13.42
C PRO A 249 14.28 -17.17 -13.89
N ASN A 250 13.50 -17.91 -13.09
CA ASN A 250 12.09 -18.21 -13.37
C ASN A 250 11.14 -17.20 -12.71
N SER A 251 11.67 -16.15 -12.06
CA SER A 251 10.85 -15.09 -11.50
C SER A 251 10.07 -14.36 -12.58
N ARG A 252 8.91 -13.83 -12.20
CA ARG A 252 8.09 -12.96 -13.04
C ARG A 252 8.21 -11.52 -12.58
N PRO A 253 8.03 -10.54 -13.47
CA PRO A 253 7.94 -9.14 -13.06
C PRO A 253 6.83 -8.95 -12.03
N CYS A 254 7.03 -8.04 -11.08
CA CYS A 254 5.95 -7.56 -10.22
C CYS A 254 4.77 -7.10 -11.09
N GLU A 255 3.56 -7.54 -10.76
CA GLU A 255 2.36 -7.26 -11.55
C GLU A 255 2.10 -5.76 -11.72
N ALA A 256 2.46 -4.96 -10.72
CA ALA A 256 2.32 -3.50 -10.78
C ALA A 256 3.19 -2.86 -11.88
N ALA A 257 4.27 -3.50 -12.31
CA ALA A 257 5.13 -2.96 -13.37
C ALA A 257 4.46 -2.89 -14.75
N TRP A 258 3.44 -3.72 -14.98
CA TRP A 258 2.71 -3.73 -16.24
C TRP A 258 1.93 -2.45 -16.52
N ILE A 259 1.78 -1.56 -15.52
CA ILE A 259 1.21 -0.22 -15.73
C ILE A 259 2.03 0.61 -16.72
N GLY A 260 3.33 0.35 -16.85
CA GLY A 260 4.21 0.99 -17.82
C GLY A 260 3.97 0.58 -19.28
N SER A 261 3.11 -0.41 -19.53
CA SER A 261 2.83 -0.94 -20.88
C SER A 261 1.33 -1.00 -21.12
N SER A 262 0.87 -0.48 -22.27
CA SER A 262 -0.53 -0.53 -22.68
C SER A 262 -0.69 -1.26 -24.02
N HIS A 263 -1.84 -1.93 -24.18
CA HIS A 263 -2.28 -2.46 -25.46
C HIS A 263 -3.23 -1.50 -26.20
N VAL A 264 -3.63 -0.42 -25.52
CA VAL A 264 -4.52 0.62 -26.09
C VAL A 264 -3.67 1.76 -26.60
N SER A 265 -3.85 2.14 -27.86
CA SER A 265 -3.13 3.25 -28.48
C SER A 265 -3.54 4.59 -27.85
N GLY A 266 -2.56 5.49 -27.67
CA GLY A 266 -2.80 6.82 -27.11
C GLY A 266 -2.87 6.87 -25.56
N VAL A 267 -2.71 5.75 -24.88
CA VAL A 267 -2.62 5.73 -23.41
C VAL A 267 -1.25 6.24 -22.97
N GLN A 268 -1.25 7.26 -22.15
CA GLN A 268 -0.06 7.83 -21.53
C GLN A 268 0.27 7.03 -20.27
N THR A 269 1.20 6.07 -20.36
CA THR A 269 1.64 5.25 -19.23
C THR A 269 2.68 5.99 -18.39
N PRO A 270 2.71 5.76 -17.05
CA PRO A 270 3.72 6.35 -16.19
C PRO A 270 5.11 5.74 -16.45
N ALA A 271 6.16 6.48 -16.06
CA ALA A 271 7.49 5.91 -15.93
C ALA A 271 7.52 4.89 -14.80
N VAL A 272 8.15 3.73 -15.02
CA VAL A 272 8.30 2.68 -14.01
C VAL A 272 9.79 2.47 -13.74
N LYS A 273 10.19 2.68 -12.47
CA LYS A 273 11.55 2.40 -11.98
C LYS A 273 11.50 1.22 -11.02
N VAL A 274 12.28 0.20 -11.31
CA VAL A 274 12.39 -1.01 -10.47
C VAL A 274 13.77 -1.02 -9.83
N TYR A 275 13.80 -1.03 -8.51
CA TYR A 275 15.02 -1.17 -7.72
C TYR A 275 15.10 -2.59 -7.17
N VAL A 276 16.22 -3.25 -7.42
CA VAL A 276 16.48 -4.65 -7.05
C VAL A 276 17.76 -4.79 -6.26
N SER A 277 17.98 -5.93 -5.61
CA SER A 277 19.29 -6.20 -4.97
C SER A 277 20.41 -6.23 -6.02
N ARG A 278 21.61 -5.85 -5.60
CA ARG A 278 22.80 -5.91 -6.46
C ARG A 278 23.12 -7.35 -6.91
N SER A 279 22.86 -8.34 -6.04
CA SER A 279 23.07 -9.77 -6.31
C SER A 279 22.18 -10.32 -7.42
N SER A 280 20.95 -9.82 -7.55
CA SER A 280 19.98 -10.28 -8.55
C SER A 280 19.85 -9.36 -9.77
N LEU A 281 20.64 -8.28 -9.87
CA LEU A 281 20.48 -7.22 -10.86
C LEU A 281 20.38 -7.71 -12.30
N ASN A 282 21.28 -8.59 -12.73
CA ASN A 282 21.30 -9.08 -14.12
C ASN A 282 20.12 -10.02 -14.40
N THR A 283 19.78 -10.87 -13.45
CA THR A 283 18.62 -11.76 -13.54
C THR A 283 17.34 -10.93 -13.63
N MET A 284 17.19 -9.93 -12.78
CA MET A 284 15.98 -9.10 -12.77
C MET A 284 15.88 -8.19 -14.01
N LYS A 285 17.01 -7.70 -14.54
CA LYS A 285 17.01 -7.03 -15.86
C LYS A 285 16.46 -7.92 -16.96
N ALA A 286 16.82 -9.21 -16.97
CA ALA A 286 16.29 -10.17 -17.93
C ALA A 286 14.79 -10.44 -17.70
N VAL A 287 14.38 -10.59 -16.44
CA VAL A 287 12.96 -10.78 -16.05
C VAL A 287 12.09 -9.62 -16.54
N TYR A 288 12.52 -8.37 -16.28
CA TYR A 288 11.75 -7.18 -16.66
C TYR A 288 11.89 -6.76 -18.13
N ALA A 289 12.81 -7.38 -18.90
CA ALA A 289 13.02 -7.04 -20.31
C ALA A 289 11.77 -7.22 -21.18
N SER A 290 10.86 -8.13 -20.80
CA SER A 290 9.59 -8.38 -21.48
C SER A 290 8.62 -7.18 -21.47
N LEU A 291 8.81 -6.23 -20.55
CA LEU A 291 7.97 -5.03 -20.39
C LEU A 291 8.39 -3.88 -21.33
N GLY A 292 9.55 -3.97 -21.95
CA GLY A 292 10.05 -2.94 -22.87
C GLY A 292 10.66 -1.72 -22.19
N GLY A 293 10.96 -0.67 -22.98
CA GLY A 293 11.74 0.49 -22.56
C GLY A 293 11.07 1.45 -21.55
N ALA A 294 9.78 1.27 -21.25
CA ALA A 294 9.08 2.08 -20.24
C ALA A 294 9.45 1.69 -18.80
N VAL A 295 10.11 0.55 -18.62
CA VAL A 295 10.54 0.02 -17.32
C VAL A 295 12.06 0.03 -17.23
N THR A 296 12.61 0.71 -16.23
CA THR A 296 14.06 0.72 -15.95
C THR A 296 14.35 -0.10 -14.70
N VAL A 297 15.44 -0.88 -14.72
CA VAL A 297 15.87 -1.72 -13.59
C VAL A 297 17.24 -1.26 -13.12
N GLU A 298 17.31 -0.85 -11.86
CA GLU A 298 18.49 -0.30 -11.20
C GLU A 298 18.78 -1.04 -9.89
N PRO A 299 20.03 -1.06 -9.41
CA PRO A 299 20.32 -1.61 -8.09
C PRO A 299 19.81 -0.67 -6.99
N LEU A 300 19.19 -1.25 -5.95
CA LEU A 300 18.83 -0.50 -4.75
C LEU A 300 20.09 -0.19 -3.96
N LEU A 301 20.46 1.07 -3.91
CA LEU A 301 21.66 1.55 -3.20
C LEU A 301 21.31 2.79 -2.39
N PHE A 302 21.72 2.83 -1.14
CA PHE A 302 21.57 3.98 -0.26
C PHE A 302 22.87 4.78 -0.18
N SER A 303 22.75 6.10 -0.15
CA SER A 303 23.84 6.99 0.24
C SER A 303 24.00 7.01 1.76
N GLN A 304 25.11 7.54 2.25
CA GLN A 304 25.31 7.70 3.69
C GLN A 304 24.27 8.64 4.32
N ASP A 305 23.87 9.69 3.60
CA ASP A 305 22.92 10.69 4.06
C ASP A 305 21.48 10.15 4.17
N GLU A 306 21.16 9.03 3.52
CA GLU A 306 19.86 8.38 3.57
C GLU A 306 19.70 7.43 4.76
N LEU A 307 20.82 7.10 5.42
CA LEU A 307 20.83 6.24 6.61
C LEU A 307 20.92 7.08 7.88
N ASP A 308 19.78 7.28 8.52
CA ASP A 308 19.73 7.74 9.91
C ASP A 308 19.86 6.57 10.91
N ALA A 309 20.02 6.88 12.18
CA ALA A 309 20.15 5.87 13.25
C ALA A 309 19.00 4.86 13.23
N GLN A 310 17.79 5.30 12.90
CA GLN A 310 16.62 4.42 12.85
C GLN A 310 16.62 3.53 11.61
N ALA A 311 17.06 4.04 10.45
CA ALA A 311 17.24 3.25 9.24
C ALA A 311 18.25 2.13 9.49
N PHE A 312 19.34 2.46 10.18
CA PHE A 312 20.35 1.48 10.58
C PHE A 312 19.76 0.37 11.47
N LEU A 313 18.96 0.72 12.49
CA LEU A 313 18.30 -0.26 13.35
C LEU A 313 17.35 -1.17 12.57
N SER A 314 16.63 -0.61 11.59
CA SER A 314 15.72 -1.38 10.73
C SER A 314 16.49 -2.44 9.93
N MET A 315 17.67 -2.09 9.41
CA MET A 315 18.55 -3.03 8.68
C MET A 315 19.12 -4.13 9.58
N MET A 316 19.36 -3.82 10.85
CA MET A 316 19.82 -4.83 11.80
C MET A 316 18.74 -5.86 12.12
N ALA A 317 17.51 -5.71 11.57
CA ALA A 317 16.33 -6.56 11.81
C ALA A 317 16.11 -6.82 13.32
N VAL A 318 16.33 -5.78 14.11
CA VAL A 318 16.12 -5.82 15.56
C VAL A 318 14.63 -5.76 15.82
N GLY A 319 13.99 -6.92 15.87
CA GLY A 319 12.71 -7.01 16.56
C GLY A 319 12.89 -6.58 18.02
N SER A 320 11.91 -5.90 18.57
CA SER A 320 11.86 -5.50 19.99
C SER A 320 11.73 -6.71 20.95
N SER A 321 12.34 -7.85 20.62
CA SER A 321 12.28 -9.04 21.45
C SER A 321 13.28 -8.95 22.60
N GLU A 322 12.87 -9.34 23.78
CA GLU A 322 13.75 -9.51 24.95
C GLU A 322 14.94 -10.46 24.69
N SER A 323 14.91 -11.20 23.58
CA SER A 323 15.95 -12.12 23.12
C SER A 323 16.89 -11.51 22.07
N ALA A 324 16.95 -10.18 21.93
CA ALA A 324 17.89 -9.55 20.99
C ALA A 324 19.35 -9.90 21.37
N PRO A 325 20.18 -10.30 20.39
CA PRO A 325 21.59 -10.60 20.65
C PRO A 325 22.30 -9.45 21.37
N LEU A 326 23.23 -9.78 22.29
CA LEU A 326 23.90 -8.78 23.11
C LEU A 326 24.66 -7.70 22.31
N TYR A 327 25.21 -8.04 21.12
CA TYR A 327 25.84 -7.03 20.27
C TYR A 327 24.89 -5.91 19.83
N ILE A 328 23.58 -6.18 19.77
CA ILE A 328 22.56 -5.19 19.46
C ILE A 328 22.44 -4.14 20.56
N GLN A 329 22.59 -4.53 21.83
CA GLN A 329 22.64 -3.57 22.93
C GLN A 329 23.84 -2.62 22.81
N GLY A 330 24.99 -3.16 22.33
CA GLY A 330 26.16 -2.33 22.01
C GLY A 330 25.88 -1.32 20.89
N ILE A 331 25.22 -1.76 19.82
CA ILE A 331 24.79 -0.88 18.72
C ILE A 331 23.83 0.20 19.24
N LEU A 332 22.81 -0.18 20.01
CA LEU A 332 21.85 0.77 20.59
C LEU A 332 22.53 1.80 21.50
N SER A 333 23.57 1.39 22.26
CA SER A 333 24.35 2.34 23.05
C SER A 333 25.02 3.38 22.16
N ILE A 334 25.74 2.94 21.12
CA ILE A 334 26.42 3.85 20.19
C ILE A 334 25.42 4.81 19.54
N LEU A 335 24.27 4.31 19.09
CA LEU A 335 23.25 5.15 18.44
C LEU A 335 22.63 6.17 19.39
N ARG A 336 22.49 5.85 20.70
CA ARG A 336 22.02 6.80 21.71
C ARG A 336 23.08 7.86 22.02
N ASP A 337 24.34 7.44 22.08
CA ASP A 337 25.46 8.33 22.36
C ASP A 337 25.68 9.34 21.22
N LEU A 338 25.47 8.93 19.96
CA LEU A 338 25.53 9.80 18.79
C LEU A 338 24.27 10.69 18.65
N GLY A 339 23.10 10.19 19.03
CA GLY A 339 21.86 10.96 19.01
C GLY A 339 21.57 11.65 17.67
N GLU A 340 21.40 12.97 17.70
CA GLU A 340 21.15 13.79 16.51
C GLU A 340 22.40 14.02 15.65
N ASP A 341 23.59 13.85 16.23
CA ASP A 341 24.88 13.96 15.52
C ASP A 341 25.28 12.67 14.81
N PHE A 342 24.35 11.72 14.63
CA PHE A 342 24.59 10.47 13.95
C PHE A 342 25.11 10.69 12.53
N THR A 343 26.30 10.15 12.26
CA THR A 343 26.82 9.94 10.91
C THR A 343 27.31 8.51 10.77
N TYR A 344 27.16 7.93 9.59
CA TYR A 344 27.57 6.55 9.34
C TYR A 344 29.08 6.32 9.59
N PRO A 345 30.01 7.20 9.16
CA PRO A 345 31.43 7.05 9.45
C PRO A 345 31.76 7.08 10.95
N GLU A 346 31.13 7.99 11.72
CA GLU A 346 31.37 8.07 13.16
C GLU A 346 30.79 6.86 13.89
N PHE A 347 29.62 6.38 13.45
CA PHE A 347 29.06 5.13 13.94
C PHE A 347 30.04 3.95 13.74
N LEU A 348 30.61 3.80 12.53
CA LEU A 348 31.58 2.73 12.25
C LEU A 348 32.82 2.83 13.14
N ARG A 349 33.33 4.04 13.36
CA ARG A 349 34.47 4.27 14.24
C ARG A 349 34.19 3.81 15.68
N GLN A 350 33.03 4.16 16.22
CA GLN A 350 32.64 3.73 17.57
C GLN A 350 32.35 2.23 17.64
N LEU A 351 31.79 1.67 16.56
CA LEU A 351 31.52 0.23 16.47
C LEU A 351 32.80 -0.59 16.51
N GLU A 352 33.86 -0.16 15.81
CA GLU A 352 35.15 -0.87 15.87
C GLU A 352 35.73 -0.90 17.30
N VAL A 353 35.68 0.20 18.03
CA VAL A 353 36.06 0.24 19.44
C VAL A 353 35.21 -0.71 20.29
N LYS A 354 33.88 -0.74 20.03
CA LYS A 354 32.94 -1.57 20.78
C LYS A 354 33.14 -3.07 20.51
N LYS A 355 33.58 -3.45 19.31
CA LYS A 355 33.86 -4.84 18.92
C LYS A 355 34.87 -5.51 19.83
N GLU A 356 35.82 -4.78 20.40
CA GLU A 356 36.80 -5.33 21.35
C GLU A 356 36.13 -5.94 22.59
N SER A 357 34.93 -5.50 22.94
CA SER A 357 34.14 -6.03 24.06
C SER A 357 33.25 -7.22 23.71
N PHE A 358 33.17 -7.61 22.42
CA PHE A 358 32.28 -8.67 21.95
C PHE A 358 33.01 -10.03 21.89
N ASN A 359 32.27 -11.10 22.17
CA ASN A 359 32.76 -12.44 21.94
C ASN A 359 32.73 -12.83 20.44
N PRO A 360 33.45 -13.89 20.02
CA PRO A 360 33.49 -14.28 18.61
C PRO A 360 32.13 -14.55 17.95
N ALA A 361 31.16 -15.10 18.68
CA ALA A 361 29.84 -15.35 18.15
C ALA A 361 29.02 -14.05 17.92
N GLN A 362 29.21 -13.07 18.80
CA GLN A 362 28.63 -11.74 18.65
C GLN A 362 29.23 -10.99 17.47
N ILE A 363 30.56 -11.07 17.29
CA ILE A 363 31.26 -10.48 16.15
C ILE A 363 30.75 -11.10 14.85
N ALA A 364 30.69 -12.43 14.75
CA ALA A 364 30.20 -13.12 13.56
C ALA A 364 28.76 -12.72 13.20
N GLY A 365 27.87 -12.64 14.18
CA GLY A 365 26.50 -12.18 13.96
C GLY A 365 26.41 -10.72 13.52
N LEU A 366 27.23 -9.84 14.10
CA LEU A 366 27.34 -8.44 13.70
C LEU A 366 27.86 -8.30 12.27
N GLU A 367 28.95 -9.00 11.92
CA GLU A 367 29.57 -8.95 10.60
C GLU A 367 28.60 -9.43 9.51
N GLN A 368 27.82 -10.48 9.77
CA GLN A 368 26.78 -10.93 8.85
C GLN A 368 25.77 -9.83 8.55
N ARG A 369 25.30 -9.10 9.57
CA ARG A 369 24.34 -8.00 9.41
C ARG A 369 24.98 -6.79 8.71
N MET A 370 26.22 -6.47 9.05
CA MET A 370 26.97 -5.39 8.39
C MET A 370 27.24 -5.71 6.93
N ALA A 371 27.56 -6.97 6.58
CA ALA A 371 27.73 -7.40 5.20
C ALA A 371 26.44 -7.20 4.37
N LEU A 372 25.28 -7.53 4.95
CA LEU A 372 24.00 -7.26 4.30
C LEU A 372 23.80 -5.76 4.08
N LEU A 373 23.98 -4.92 5.11
CA LEU A 373 23.87 -3.47 4.98
C LEU A 373 24.80 -2.94 3.89
N ASN A 374 26.07 -3.33 3.92
CA ASN A 374 27.07 -2.88 2.96
C ASN A 374 26.74 -3.28 1.51
N SER A 375 26.01 -4.37 1.30
CA SER A 375 25.54 -4.77 -0.04
C SER A 375 24.55 -3.77 -0.65
N PHE A 376 23.85 -3.00 0.19
CA PHE A 376 22.90 -1.95 -0.20
C PHE A 376 23.46 -0.54 -0.05
N MET A 377 24.72 -0.39 0.35
CA MET A 377 25.37 0.91 0.51
C MET A 377 26.24 1.28 -0.68
N ASN A 378 26.23 2.56 -1.01
CA ASN A 378 27.24 3.15 -1.89
C ASN A 378 27.60 4.56 -1.38
N PRO A 379 28.73 4.69 -0.67
CA PRO A 379 29.15 5.96 -0.09
C PRO A 379 29.49 7.04 -1.12
N HIS A 380 29.69 6.67 -2.40
CA HIS A 380 30.05 7.58 -3.48
C HIS A 380 28.82 8.11 -4.26
N ILE A 381 27.65 7.58 -4.01
CA ILE A 381 26.40 8.08 -4.64
C ILE A 381 25.82 9.19 -3.77
N LYS A 382 25.53 10.33 -4.40
CA LYS A 382 24.68 11.37 -3.81
C LYS A 382 23.25 10.86 -3.73
N SER A 383 22.47 11.36 -2.78
CA SER A 383 21.04 11.05 -2.65
C SER A 383 20.34 11.07 -4.01
N GLN A 384 19.68 9.95 -4.34
CA GLN A 384 19.04 9.80 -5.66
C GLN A 384 17.59 10.28 -5.61
N THR A 385 17.16 10.95 -6.66
CA THR A 385 15.74 11.25 -6.88
C THR A 385 15.03 9.97 -7.34
N ARG A 386 14.60 9.14 -6.37
CA ARG A 386 13.92 7.87 -6.66
C ARG A 386 12.45 8.03 -6.97
N PHE A 387 11.83 9.13 -6.53
CA PHE A 387 10.39 9.35 -6.56
C PHE A 387 10.07 10.64 -7.31
N ALA A 388 9.05 10.60 -8.15
CA ALA A 388 8.58 11.76 -8.90
C ALA A 388 7.07 11.66 -9.18
N GLU A 389 6.46 12.77 -9.52
CA GLU A 389 5.09 12.82 -10.05
C GLU A 389 4.98 11.96 -11.31
N SER A 390 3.86 11.24 -11.47
CA SER A 390 3.62 10.32 -12.60
C SER A 390 4.66 9.21 -12.75
N GLN A 391 5.34 8.84 -11.67
CA GLN A 391 6.31 7.74 -11.63
C GLN A 391 5.90 6.68 -10.62
N LEU A 392 5.92 5.41 -11.04
CA LEU A 392 5.80 4.27 -10.16
C LEU A 392 7.21 3.72 -9.86
N THR A 393 7.59 3.74 -8.60
CA THR A 393 8.82 3.15 -8.09
C THR A 393 8.49 1.80 -7.45
N ILE A 394 9.13 0.74 -7.90
CA ILE A 394 8.95 -0.62 -7.38
C ILE A 394 10.25 -1.04 -6.70
N ILE A 395 10.15 -1.48 -5.46
CA ILE A 395 11.24 -2.14 -4.76
C ILE A 395 10.95 -3.64 -4.82
N ASP A 396 11.68 -4.32 -5.68
CA ASP A 396 11.53 -5.76 -5.89
C ASP A 396 12.74 -6.48 -5.28
N LEU A 397 12.53 -7.05 -4.10
CA LEU A 397 13.53 -7.81 -3.34
C LEU A 397 13.37 -9.32 -3.56
N SER A 398 12.92 -9.74 -4.75
CA SER A 398 12.90 -11.14 -5.15
C SER A 398 14.33 -11.64 -5.40
N ASP A 399 14.97 -12.04 -4.32
CA ASP A 399 16.36 -12.48 -4.30
C ASP A 399 16.51 -13.66 -3.31
N PRO A 400 17.06 -14.82 -3.73
CA PRO A 400 17.22 -15.98 -2.87
C PRO A 400 18.15 -15.77 -1.66
N PHE A 401 18.93 -14.68 -1.67
CA PHE A 401 19.86 -14.33 -0.59
C PHE A 401 19.29 -13.35 0.43
N ILE A 402 18.05 -12.90 0.25
CA ILE A 402 17.37 -11.97 1.15
C ILE A 402 16.26 -12.70 1.89
N ASP A 403 16.35 -12.72 3.22
CA ASP A 403 15.28 -13.25 4.07
C ASP A 403 14.15 -12.23 4.29
N PRO A 404 12.91 -12.67 4.64
CA PRO A 404 11.78 -11.77 4.83
C PRO A 404 11.99 -10.68 5.88
N ALA A 405 12.78 -10.93 6.92
CA ALA A 405 13.04 -9.95 7.97
C ALA A 405 13.98 -8.84 7.47
N SER A 406 14.98 -9.21 6.69
CA SER A 406 15.88 -8.27 6.00
C SER A 406 15.13 -7.44 4.96
N ALA A 407 14.23 -8.06 4.19
CA ALA A 407 13.36 -7.35 3.27
C ALA A 407 12.48 -6.32 3.99
N CYS A 408 11.89 -6.67 5.14
CA CYS A 408 11.13 -5.72 5.97
C CYS A 408 11.96 -4.51 6.39
N GLY A 409 13.21 -4.70 6.78
CA GLY A 409 14.11 -3.60 7.15
C GLY A 409 14.38 -2.65 5.98
N LEU A 410 14.68 -3.19 4.80
CA LEU A 410 14.88 -2.41 3.58
C LEU A 410 13.59 -1.66 3.16
N PHE A 411 12.45 -2.34 3.22
CA PHE A 411 11.14 -1.74 2.92
C PHE A 411 10.81 -0.61 3.89
N GLU A 412 11.14 -0.74 5.16
CA GLU A 412 10.93 0.33 6.13
C GLU A 412 11.75 1.58 5.76
N ILE A 413 13.04 1.42 5.46
CA ILE A 413 13.90 2.54 5.08
C ILE A 413 13.35 3.26 3.86
N ILE A 414 13.06 2.53 2.78
CA ILE A 414 12.58 3.13 1.55
C ILE A 414 11.20 3.77 1.71
N THR A 415 10.34 3.20 2.55
CA THR A 415 9.04 3.79 2.88
C THR A 415 9.21 5.13 3.59
N ARG A 416 10.14 5.23 4.53
CA ARG A 416 10.45 6.49 5.22
C ARG A 416 11.03 7.54 4.27
N LEU A 417 11.92 7.14 3.37
CA LEU A 417 12.44 8.03 2.32
C LEU A 417 11.33 8.52 1.39
N PHE A 418 10.39 7.65 1.02
CA PHE A 418 9.24 8.01 0.20
C PHE A 418 8.32 9.00 0.91
N VAL A 419 8.06 8.81 2.20
CA VAL A 419 7.24 9.74 2.99
C VAL A 419 7.86 11.14 3.03
N ARG A 420 9.18 11.22 3.24
CA ARG A 420 9.94 12.48 3.34
C ARG A 420 10.15 13.18 1.99
N ALA A 421 10.10 12.42 0.88
CA ALA A 421 10.34 12.98 -0.44
C ALA A 421 9.29 14.04 -0.79
N ASP A 422 9.72 15.21 -1.21
CA ASP A 422 8.85 16.21 -1.83
C ASP A 422 8.67 15.85 -3.31
N VAL A 423 7.48 15.40 -3.66
CA VAL A 423 7.12 14.98 -5.03
C VAL A 423 6.12 15.93 -5.69
N GLY A 424 5.73 17.00 -4.99
CA GLY A 424 4.79 18.00 -5.50
C GLY A 424 3.37 17.47 -5.75
N THR A 425 3.05 16.21 -5.46
CA THR A 425 1.75 15.57 -5.68
C THR A 425 1.40 14.61 -4.53
N GLY A 426 0.18 14.06 -4.56
CA GLY A 426 -0.21 12.99 -3.63
C GLY A 426 0.58 11.69 -3.87
N LYS A 427 0.60 10.83 -2.86
CA LYS A 427 1.40 9.59 -2.84
C LYS A 427 0.52 8.37 -2.72
N VAL A 428 0.98 7.23 -3.28
CA VAL A 428 0.39 5.91 -3.04
C VAL A 428 1.48 4.90 -2.71
N LEU A 429 1.28 4.17 -1.60
CA LEU A 429 2.08 3.03 -1.18
C LEU A 429 1.29 1.75 -1.38
N VAL A 430 1.86 0.80 -2.12
CA VAL A 430 1.32 -0.54 -2.29
C VAL A 430 2.23 -1.55 -1.60
N VAL A 431 1.67 -2.29 -0.65
CA VAL A 431 2.32 -3.41 0.04
C VAL A 431 1.81 -4.68 -0.66
N ASP A 432 2.57 -5.15 -1.65
CA ASP A 432 2.15 -6.27 -2.48
C ASP A 432 2.64 -7.60 -1.91
N GLU A 433 1.83 -8.66 -2.07
CA GLU A 433 2.10 -10.00 -1.54
C GLU A 433 2.50 -9.98 -0.05
N ALA A 434 1.78 -9.16 0.75
CA ALA A 434 2.08 -8.88 2.14
C ALA A 434 2.29 -10.13 3.01
N HIS A 435 1.64 -11.26 2.65
CA HIS A 435 1.75 -12.55 3.36
C HIS A 435 3.17 -13.15 3.31
N LYS A 436 4.03 -12.71 2.39
CA LYS A 436 5.39 -13.23 2.28
C LYS A 436 6.36 -12.61 3.30
N TYR A 437 6.05 -11.44 3.85
CA TYR A 437 6.98 -10.72 4.73
C TYR A 437 6.34 -10.05 5.95
N LEU A 438 5.03 -9.77 5.96
CA LEU A 438 4.33 -9.35 7.18
C LEU A 438 4.00 -10.56 8.06
N SER A 439 3.91 -10.34 9.36
CA SER A 439 3.55 -11.37 10.34
C SER A 439 2.74 -10.77 11.48
N PRO A 440 1.64 -11.40 11.92
CA PRO A 440 0.83 -10.91 13.02
C PRO A 440 1.57 -10.95 14.37
N THR A 441 2.48 -11.92 14.54
CA THR A 441 3.29 -12.08 15.75
C THR A 441 4.45 -11.08 15.85
N LYS A 442 4.85 -10.50 14.71
CA LYS A 442 5.90 -9.47 14.62
C LYS A 442 5.27 -8.07 14.49
N SER A 443 4.19 -7.79 15.20
CA SER A 443 3.54 -6.47 15.25
C SER A 443 4.50 -5.33 15.67
N ALA A 444 5.63 -5.69 16.22
CA ALA A 444 6.70 -4.78 16.59
C ALA A 444 7.75 -4.55 15.48
N SER A 445 7.61 -5.17 14.28
CA SER A 445 8.55 -4.88 13.19
C SER A 445 8.48 -3.41 12.78
N GLY A 446 9.62 -2.84 12.39
CA GLY A 446 9.71 -1.44 12.01
C GLY A 446 8.77 -1.10 10.85
N LEU A 447 8.70 -1.98 9.83
CA LEU A 447 7.78 -1.81 8.70
C LEU A 447 6.32 -1.77 9.16
N THR A 448 5.88 -2.68 10.04
CA THR A 448 4.51 -2.69 10.56
C THR A 448 4.19 -1.39 11.32
N LYS A 449 5.12 -0.89 12.15
CA LYS A 449 4.96 0.39 12.83
C LYS A 449 4.86 1.55 11.84
N SER A 450 5.69 1.57 10.83
CA SER A 450 5.65 2.58 9.76
C SER A 450 4.32 2.56 9.01
N LEU A 451 3.81 1.38 8.64
CA LEU A 451 2.50 1.24 7.99
C LEU A 451 1.35 1.72 8.89
N LEU A 452 1.38 1.40 10.19
CA LEU A 452 0.40 1.88 11.17
C LEU A 452 0.41 3.41 11.28
N THR A 453 1.59 4.01 11.39
CA THR A 453 1.75 5.47 11.44
C THR A 453 1.24 6.11 10.15
N LEU A 454 1.63 5.59 8.99
CA LEU A 454 1.17 6.09 7.70
C LEU A 454 -0.34 6.03 7.54
N THR A 455 -0.97 4.92 7.97
CA THR A 455 -2.42 4.78 7.88
C THR A 455 -3.14 5.75 8.82
N ARG A 456 -2.58 6.08 9.97
CA ARG A 456 -3.12 7.08 10.90
C ARG A 456 -2.96 8.51 10.38
N GLU A 457 -1.80 8.80 9.79
CA GLU A 457 -1.42 10.14 9.33
C GLU A 457 -1.70 10.36 7.82
N GLN A 458 -2.33 9.41 7.15
CA GLN A 458 -2.55 9.43 5.69
C GLN A 458 -3.15 10.74 5.18
N ARG A 459 -4.03 11.39 5.96
CA ARG A 459 -4.66 12.66 5.58
C ARG A 459 -3.66 13.81 5.54
N HIS A 460 -2.74 13.85 6.50
CA HIS A 460 -1.70 14.89 6.57
C HIS A 460 -0.59 14.69 5.55
N LEU A 461 -0.36 13.44 5.15
CA LEU A 461 0.69 13.04 4.20
C LEU A 461 0.19 12.95 2.75
N ALA A 462 -1.09 13.27 2.50
CA ALA A 462 -1.74 13.06 1.20
C ALA A 462 -1.47 11.65 0.63
N MET A 463 -1.47 10.62 1.50
CA MET A 463 -1.04 9.25 1.22
C MET A 463 -2.23 8.31 1.04
N ARG A 464 -2.13 7.39 0.07
CA ARG A 464 -2.98 6.21 -0.06
C ARG A 464 -2.14 5.00 0.31
N VAL A 465 -2.69 4.08 1.10
CA VAL A 465 -2.02 2.85 1.51
C VAL A 465 -2.88 1.66 1.07
N ILE A 466 -2.32 0.82 0.21
CA ILE A 466 -3.00 -0.36 -0.34
C ILE A 466 -2.21 -1.60 0.08
N ILE A 467 -2.86 -2.52 0.79
CA ILE A 467 -2.27 -3.79 1.24
C ILE A 467 -2.91 -4.90 0.42
N SER A 468 -2.10 -5.61 -0.37
CA SER A 468 -2.52 -6.76 -1.17
C SER A 468 -1.97 -8.04 -0.55
N THR A 469 -2.85 -9.02 -0.27
CA THR A 469 -2.45 -10.26 0.38
C THR A 469 -3.29 -11.44 -0.08
N GLN A 470 -2.69 -12.62 -0.14
CA GLN A 470 -3.42 -13.88 -0.32
C GLN A 470 -3.93 -14.40 1.04
N GLU A 471 -3.25 -14.09 2.11
CA GLU A 471 -3.59 -14.52 3.46
C GLU A 471 -3.86 -13.31 4.36
N PRO A 472 -5.13 -12.95 4.62
CA PRO A 472 -5.47 -11.79 5.43
C PRO A 472 -5.07 -11.92 6.90
N THR A 473 -4.90 -13.15 7.42
CA THR A 473 -4.52 -13.41 8.82
C THR A 473 -3.12 -12.92 9.19
N VAL A 474 -2.26 -12.67 8.20
CA VAL A 474 -0.93 -12.10 8.44
C VAL A 474 -0.95 -10.57 8.60
N VAL A 475 -2.02 -9.92 8.14
CA VAL A 475 -2.17 -8.48 8.31
C VAL A 475 -2.50 -8.18 9.77
N PRO A 476 -1.72 -7.35 10.46
CA PRO A 476 -2.02 -7.00 11.83
C PRO A 476 -3.44 -6.48 12.00
N PRO A 477 -4.20 -6.95 13.02
CA PRO A 477 -5.60 -6.56 13.24
C PRO A 477 -5.81 -5.05 13.25
N VAL A 478 -4.92 -4.31 13.90
CA VAL A 478 -4.99 -2.84 13.97
C VAL A 478 -4.90 -2.17 12.60
N LEU A 479 -4.17 -2.76 11.63
CA LEU A 479 -4.14 -2.25 10.26
C LEU A 479 -5.47 -2.49 9.54
N LEU A 480 -6.12 -3.65 9.78
CA LEU A 480 -7.45 -3.93 9.23
C LEU A 480 -8.50 -2.95 9.78
N ASP A 481 -8.46 -2.67 11.09
CA ASP A 481 -9.37 -1.71 11.75
C ASP A 481 -9.22 -0.29 11.20
N LEU A 482 -8.01 0.08 10.76
CA LEU A 482 -7.72 1.40 10.19
C LEU A 482 -8.01 1.50 8.69
N CYS A 483 -8.23 0.38 8.00
CA CYS A 483 -8.55 0.40 6.58
C CYS A 483 -9.95 0.97 6.33
N THR A 484 -10.02 1.98 5.46
CA THR A 484 -11.28 2.63 5.08
C THR A 484 -12.04 1.85 4.01
N VAL A 485 -11.35 0.98 3.28
CA VAL A 485 -11.90 0.15 2.19
C VAL A 485 -11.37 -1.28 2.33
N ALA A 486 -12.25 -2.26 2.28
CA ALA A 486 -11.88 -3.67 2.13
C ALA A 486 -12.47 -4.22 0.82
N ILE A 487 -11.63 -4.87 0.01
CA ILE A 487 -12.02 -5.49 -1.26
C ILE A 487 -11.69 -6.97 -1.16
N LEU A 488 -12.74 -7.78 -1.02
CA LEU A 488 -12.64 -9.22 -0.77
C LEU A 488 -12.95 -9.97 -2.06
N HIS A 489 -11.93 -10.51 -2.70
CA HIS A 489 -12.07 -11.46 -3.79
C HIS A 489 -12.30 -12.86 -3.22
N ARG A 490 -12.57 -13.83 -4.12
CA ARG A 490 -12.87 -15.21 -3.74
C ARG A 490 -11.76 -15.84 -2.88
N PHE A 491 -12.19 -16.47 -1.80
CA PHE A 491 -11.39 -17.40 -0.98
C PHE A 491 -12.34 -18.41 -0.31
N SER A 492 -11.80 -19.53 0.18
CA SER A 492 -12.58 -20.63 0.74
C SER A 492 -12.18 -21.02 2.18
N SER A 493 -11.34 -20.22 2.84
CA SER A 493 -10.90 -20.47 4.21
C SER A 493 -11.88 -19.85 5.21
N PRO A 494 -12.56 -20.63 6.07
CA PRO A 494 -13.41 -20.09 7.13
C PRO A 494 -12.62 -19.23 8.13
N SER A 495 -11.40 -19.63 8.48
CA SER A 495 -10.56 -18.89 9.42
C SER A 495 -10.17 -17.50 8.91
N TRP A 496 -10.02 -17.33 7.59
CA TRP A 496 -9.80 -16.02 6.99
C TRP A 496 -11.04 -15.14 7.09
N TRP A 497 -12.21 -15.74 6.86
CA TRP A 497 -13.47 -15.04 7.03
C TRP A 497 -13.67 -14.60 8.49
N ASP A 498 -13.47 -15.49 9.45
CA ASP A 498 -13.60 -15.19 10.87
C ASP A 498 -12.64 -14.07 11.32
N HIS A 499 -11.43 -14.06 10.75
CA HIS A 499 -10.47 -12.99 11.01
C HIS A 499 -10.96 -11.65 10.44
N LEU A 500 -11.35 -11.62 9.18
CA LEU A 500 -11.83 -10.39 8.52
C LEU A 500 -13.13 -9.88 9.14
N ALA A 501 -14.09 -10.77 9.44
CA ALA A 501 -15.40 -10.39 9.97
C ALA A 501 -15.34 -9.68 11.33
N LYS A 502 -14.27 -9.90 12.10
CA LYS A 502 -14.03 -9.20 13.38
C LYS A 502 -13.62 -7.75 13.19
N HIS A 503 -13.01 -7.43 12.05
CA HIS A 503 -12.39 -6.13 11.76
C HIS A 503 -13.15 -5.33 10.70
N VAL A 504 -14.11 -5.95 10.02
CA VAL A 504 -14.86 -5.31 8.94
C VAL A 504 -16.34 -5.27 9.31
N SER A 505 -16.86 -4.07 9.53
CA SER A 505 -18.28 -3.88 9.88
C SER A 505 -19.18 -4.09 8.67
N ALA A 506 -19.92 -5.20 8.64
CA ALA A 506 -20.95 -5.45 7.65
C ALA A 506 -22.22 -6.04 8.29
N ASP A 507 -23.39 -5.66 7.77
CA ASP A 507 -24.67 -6.25 8.18
C ASP A 507 -24.94 -7.53 7.38
N ILE A 508 -24.13 -8.56 7.63
CA ILE A 508 -24.27 -9.86 6.97
C ILE A 508 -24.30 -10.94 8.06
N SER A 509 -25.22 -11.93 7.95
CA SER A 509 -25.03 -13.15 8.72
C SER A 509 -23.69 -13.78 8.30
N ALA A 510 -22.93 -14.29 9.25
CA ALA A 510 -21.59 -14.82 8.98
C ALA A 510 -21.62 -15.91 7.88
N ASP A 511 -22.62 -16.77 7.92
CA ASP A 511 -22.77 -17.90 6.98
C ASP A 511 -23.12 -17.43 5.57
N ASP A 512 -24.07 -16.49 5.40
CA ASP A 512 -24.47 -15.97 4.08
C ASP A 512 -23.34 -15.20 3.40
N ALA A 513 -22.54 -14.48 4.18
CA ALA A 513 -21.44 -13.69 3.65
C ALA A 513 -20.28 -14.57 3.21
N PHE A 514 -19.90 -15.57 3.99
CA PHE A 514 -18.87 -16.53 3.62
C PHE A 514 -19.26 -17.29 2.35
N ASP A 515 -20.51 -17.79 2.30
CA ASP A 515 -21.05 -18.45 1.12
C ASP A 515 -20.96 -17.59 -0.15
N ARG A 516 -21.18 -16.27 -0.03
CA ARG A 516 -21.06 -15.34 -1.15
C ARG A 516 -19.60 -15.15 -1.58
N VAL A 517 -18.67 -15.03 -0.62
CA VAL A 517 -17.23 -14.90 -0.93
C VAL A 517 -16.73 -16.13 -1.68
N VAL A 518 -17.14 -17.33 -1.26
CA VAL A 518 -16.77 -18.60 -1.92
C VAL A 518 -17.31 -18.68 -3.36
N LYS A 519 -18.50 -18.13 -3.62
CA LYS A 519 -19.19 -18.16 -4.93
C LYS A 519 -18.77 -17.06 -5.89
N LEU A 520 -17.91 -16.10 -5.49
CA LEU A 520 -17.44 -15.03 -6.35
C LEU A 520 -16.73 -15.56 -7.59
N GLN A 521 -17.04 -14.97 -8.74
CA GLN A 521 -16.35 -15.26 -9.98
C GLN A 521 -15.05 -14.45 -10.10
N THR A 522 -14.15 -14.85 -11.00
CA THR A 522 -12.92 -14.08 -11.28
C THR A 522 -13.25 -12.63 -11.63
N GLY A 523 -12.62 -11.69 -10.96
CA GLY A 523 -12.86 -10.26 -11.11
C GLY A 523 -14.13 -9.76 -10.42
N GLU A 524 -14.86 -10.60 -9.68
CA GLU A 524 -15.88 -10.16 -8.74
C GLU A 524 -15.28 -9.98 -7.35
N ALA A 525 -15.84 -9.05 -6.59
CA ALA A 525 -15.42 -8.77 -5.22
C ALA A 525 -16.57 -8.27 -4.37
N ILE A 526 -16.49 -8.53 -3.08
CA ILE A 526 -17.27 -7.82 -2.06
C ILE A 526 -16.44 -6.60 -1.63
N LEU A 527 -17.05 -5.43 -1.77
CA LEU A 527 -16.44 -4.17 -1.36
C LEU A 527 -17.16 -3.63 -0.14
N LEU A 528 -16.39 -3.24 0.86
CA LEU A 528 -16.81 -2.67 2.13
C LEU A 528 -16.11 -1.32 2.29
N ALA A 529 -16.89 -0.26 2.39
CA ALA A 529 -16.39 1.11 2.53
C ALA A 529 -17.42 1.93 3.33
N PRO A 530 -17.43 1.83 4.66
CA PRO A 530 -18.47 2.47 5.48
C PRO A 530 -18.68 3.96 5.20
N SER A 531 -17.62 4.69 4.96
CA SER A 531 -17.64 6.13 4.61
C SER A 531 -17.84 6.43 3.12
N GLY A 532 -18.04 5.41 2.28
CA GLY A 532 -18.42 5.57 0.87
C GLY A 532 -19.87 6.00 0.74
N TYR A 533 -20.25 6.53 -0.43
CA TYR A 533 -21.58 7.05 -0.69
C TYR A 533 -22.29 6.34 -1.82
N GLY A 534 -23.59 6.12 -1.61
CA GLY A 534 -24.53 5.59 -2.59
C GLY A 534 -25.88 6.29 -2.53
N VAL A 535 -26.77 5.95 -3.43
CA VAL A 535 -28.18 6.38 -3.42
C VAL A 535 -29.03 5.15 -3.15
N PHE A 536 -29.72 5.14 -2.01
CA PHE A 536 -30.60 4.06 -1.58
C PHE A 536 -31.68 4.60 -0.64
N PRO A 537 -32.82 3.94 -0.54
CA PRO A 537 -33.90 4.36 0.34
C PRO A 537 -33.44 4.30 1.81
N ASP A 538 -33.95 5.24 2.63
CA ASP A 538 -33.82 5.14 4.07
C ASP A 538 -34.51 3.86 4.59
N ALA A 539 -34.12 3.40 5.76
CA ALA A 539 -34.82 2.32 6.43
C ALA A 539 -36.30 2.73 6.55
N PRO A 540 -37.28 1.82 6.29
CA PRO A 540 -38.68 2.15 6.43
C PRO A 540 -38.92 2.65 7.85
N ASP A 541 -39.48 3.87 7.95
CA ASP A 541 -39.91 4.42 9.23
C ASP A 541 -41.13 3.61 9.69
N THR A 542 -40.89 2.66 10.58
CA THR A 542 -41.95 1.78 11.13
C THR A 542 -42.96 2.52 11.99
N THR A 543 -42.78 3.81 12.24
CA THR A 543 -43.67 4.63 13.08
C THR A 543 -44.80 5.29 12.29
N ARG A 544 -44.79 5.24 10.94
CA ARG A 544 -45.85 5.79 10.09
C ARG A 544 -46.38 4.74 9.12
N PRO A 545 -47.52 4.10 9.41
CA PRO A 545 -48.20 3.22 8.46
C PRO A 545 -48.90 4.05 7.41
N GLY A 546 -48.21 4.38 6.33
CA GLY A 546 -48.78 5.12 5.20
C GLY A 546 -47.83 5.09 4.02
N ILE A 547 -48.16 4.26 3.10
CA ILE A 547 -47.51 3.79 1.89
C ILE A 547 -47.01 4.96 1.01
N VAL A 548 -45.83 5.45 1.23
CA VAL A 548 -45.05 6.09 0.17
C VAL A 548 -43.74 5.28 0.08
N ALA A 549 -43.48 4.72 -1.10
CA ALA A 549 -42.19 4.06 -1.35
C ALA A 549 -41.08 5.03 -0.95
N PRO A 550 -40.11 4.61 -0.08
CA PRO A 550 -39.10 5.52 0.41
C PRO A 550 -38.27 6.05 -0.76
N VAL A 551 -38.23 7.38 -0.89
CA VAL A 551 -37.49 8.06 -1.96
C VAL A 551 -35.99 7.79 -1.74
N PRO A 552 -35.27 7.32 -2.76
CA PRO A 552 -33.83 7.11 -2.64
C PRO A 552 -33.09 8.41 -2.32
N LYS A 553 -32.26 8.40 -1.29
CA LYS A 553 -31.46 9.54 -0.83
C LYS A 553 -29.98 9.21 -0.90
N LEU A 554 -29.19 10.27 -1.00
CA LEU A 554 -27.74 10.20 -0.89
C LEU A 554 -27.33 9.87 0.56
N ASN A 555 -26.76 8.70 0.79
CA ASN A 555 -26.37 8.20 2.10
C ASN A 555 -25.01 7.49 2.06
N GLN A 556 -24.34 7.42 3.22
CA GLN A 556 -23.15 6.59 3.39
C GLN A 556 -23.52 5.10 3.30
N PHE A 557 -22.57 4.28 2.83
CA PHE A 557 -22.77 2.83 2.84
C PHE A 557 -22.96 2.30 4.26
N GLY A 558 -22.25 2.84 5.25
CA GLY A 558 -22.31 2.35 6.62
C GLY A 558 -21.97 0.87 6.67
N ARG A 559 -22.89 0.04 7.14
CA ARG A 559 -22.72 -1.44 7.23
C ARG A 559 -23.17 -2.20 5.96
N ARG A 560 -23.46 -1.51 4.86
CA ARG A 560 -23.78 -2.11 3.57
C ARG A 560 -22.53 -2.65 2.91
N TYR A 561 -22.66 -3.72 2.14
CA TYR A 561 -21.61 -4.19 1.25
C TYR A 561 -22.06 -4.10 -0.21
N VAL A 562 -21.09 -3.93 -1.07
CA VAL A 562 -21.29 -3.80 -2.51
C VAL A 562 -20.71 -5.01 -3.21
N LEU A 563 -21.52 -5.73 -3.98
CA LEU A 563 -21.03 -6.73 -4.92
C LEU A 563 -20.62 -6.02 -6.21
N VAL A 564 -19.36 -6.11 -6.57
CA VAL A 564 -18.76 -5.38 -7.70
C VAL A 564 -18.10 -6.34 -8.68
N LYS A 565 -18.23 -6.04 -9.98
CA LYS A 565 -17.42 -6.61 -11.05
C LYS A 565 -16.41 -5.56 -11.48
N THR A 566 -15.14 -5.86 -11.35
CA THR A 566 -14.04 -4.96 -11.73
C THR A 566 -14.03 -4.72 -13.25
N ARG A 567 -13.64 -3.51 -13.69
CA ARG A 567 -13.52 -3.17 -15.12
C ARG A 567 -12.33 -3.90 -15.77
N ARG A 568 -12.25 -3.87 -17.08
CA ARG A 568 -11.05 -4.31 -17.81
C ARG A 568 -9.92 -3.30 -17.63
N ARG A 569 -8.69 -3.78 -17.63
CA ARG A 569 -7.47 -2.96 -17.66
C ARG A 569 -7.29 -2.33 -19.04
N VAL A 570 -6.68 -1.14 -19.04
CA VAL A 570 -6.15 -0.49 -20.25
C VAL A 570 -4.67 -0.79 -20.45
N THR A 571 -4.00 -1.22 -19.38
CA THR A 571 -2.61 -1.69 -19.39
C THR A 571 -2.54 -3.19 -19.65
N LYS A 572 -1.37 -3.68 -20.04
CA LYS A 572 -1.14 -5.11 -20.24
C LYS A 572 -1.30 -5.89 -18.94
N ASP A 573 -1.71 -7.13 -19.06
CA ASP A 573 -1.88 -8.07 -17.96
C ASP A 573 -0.76 -9.13 -18.00
N GLY A 574 0.06 -9.17 -16.95
CA GLY A 574 1.13 -10.16 -16.78
C GLY A 574 0.70 -11.37 -15.94
N GLY A 575 -0.48 -11.31 -15.33
CA GLY A 575 -1.00 -12.34 -14.42
C GLY A 575 -1.84 -13.44 -15.10
N ALA A 576 -1.96 -13.44 -16.41
CA ALA A 576 -2.70 -14.46 -17.13
C ALA A 576 -2.15 -15.87 -16.86
N SER A 577 -3.05 -16.84 -16.65
CA SER A 577 -2.68 -18.24 -16.49
C SER A 577 -2.14 -18.80 -17.79
N ILE A 578 -1.03 -19.55 -17.72
CA ILE A 578 -0.52 -20.30 -18.87
C ILE A 578 -1.33 -21.59 -18.94
N LEU A 579 -2.01 -21.80 -20.04
CA LEU A 579 -2.77 -23.02 -20.30
C LEU A 579 -1.84 -24.06 -20.94
N VAL A 580 -2.07 -25.33 -20.67
CA VAL A 580 -1.32 -26.45 -21.29
C VAL A 580 -1.75 -26.65 -22.74
N VAL A 581 -3.01 -26.37 -23.00
CA VAL A 581 -3.60 -26.39 -24.36
C VAL A 581 -4.24 -25.03 -24.59
N ASP A 582 -3.74 -24.29 -25.58
CA ASP A 582 -4.36 -23.04 -26.03
C ASP A 582 -5.61 -23.37 -26.84
N GLU A 583 -6.72 -22.68 -26.60
CA GLU A 583 -7.97 -22.79 -27.38
C GLU A 583 -7.84 -22.09 -28.72
#